data_56f321aea6f2f116793a1774fca243c4
#
_entry.id   56f321aea6f2f116793a1774fca243c4
#
_cell.length_a   1.000
_cell.length_b   1.000
_cell.length_c   1.000
_cell.angle_alpha   90.00
_cell.angle_beta   90.00
_cell.angle_gamma   90.00
#
_symmetry.space_group_name_H-M   'P 1'
#
loop_
_entity.id
_entity.type
_entity.pdbx_description
1 polymer ?
#
loop_
_entity_poly.entity_id
_entity_poly.type
_entity_poly.pdbx_seq_one_letter_code
_entity_poly.pdbx_strand_id
1 'polypeptide(L)'
;MKRIMRILIIAVCCMMSFSFAANAGNDKPINVKELPAKAQTLLSKHFKGQKVMLATIESGVLSRSYDVVLRNGTKLEFDKKGNLTEIDCKQGIVPSQLIPQPIKNYLKENYKGAAVRKIELNTKEYEVELTNGIDLTFNRRFQLIDID
;
A
#
# COMPACT_ATOMS: atom_id res chain seq x y z
N MET A 1 24.99 -15.89 1.32
CA MET A 1 24.75 -15.20 0.05
C MET A 1 23.31 -14.75 -0.16
N LYS A 2 22.29 -15.58 0.12
CA LYS A 2 20.88 -15.17 -0.05
C LYS A 2 20.42 -14.02 0.88
N ARG A 3 20.97 -13.95 2.10
CA ARG A 3 20.67 -12.87 3.08
C ARG A 3 21.23 -11.51 2.68
N ILE A 4 22.43 -11.48 2.10
CA ILE A 4 23.10 -10.24 1.67
C ILE A 4 22.38 -9.63 0.46
N MET A 5 21.89 -10.49 -0.46
CA MET A 5 21.15 -10.02 -1.64
C MET A 5 19.77 -9.47 -1.29
N ARG A 6 19.11 -10.00 -0.23
CA ARG A 6 17.84 -9.46 0.27
C ARG A 6 18.02 -8.11 0.99
N ILE A 7 19.07 -7.96 1.77
CA ILE A 7 19.45 -6.69 2.42
C ILE A 7 19.71 -5.59 1.38
N LEU A 8 20.31 -5.92 0.24
CA LEU A 8 20.54 -4.95 -0.85
C LEU A 8 19.23 -4.48 -1.50
N ILE A 9 18.25 -5.37 -1.60
CA ILE A 9 16.92 -5.03 -2.15
C ILE A 9 16.12 -4.16 -1.16
N ILE A 10 16.21 -4.45 0.14
CA ILE A 10 15.56 -3.65 1.20
C ILE A 10 16.21 -2.28 1.34
N ALA A 11 17.54 -2.19 1.23
CA ALA A 11 18.26 -0.90 1.23
C ALA A 11 17.86 -0.01 0.05
N VAL A 12 17.53 -0.59 -1.11
CA VAL A 12 17.03 0.14 -2.29
C VAL A 12 15.59 0.63 -2.07
N CYS A 13 14.74 -0.13 -1.37
CA CYS A 13 13.39 0.32 -1.03
C CYS A 13 13.36 1.46 0.01
N CYS A 14 14.26 1.46 1.01
CA CYS A 14 14.32 2.53 2.01
C CYS A 14 14.86 3.86 1.47
N MET A 15 15.64 3.86 0.38
CA MET A 15 16.16 5.09 -0.22
C MET A 15 15.17 5.76 -1.21
N MET A 16 14.03 5.17 -1.51
CA MET A 16 12.99 5.83 -2.32
C MET A 16 12.07 6.75 -1.52
N SER A 17 12.36 6.98 -0.25
CA SER A 17 11.64 7.93 0.59
C SER A 17 12.22 9.33 0.41
N PHE A 18 11.97 10.01 -0.67
CA PHE A 18 12.20 11.44 -0.90
C PHE A 18 12.85 11.74 -2.25
N SER A 19 12.36 11.12 -3.27
CA SER A 19 12.60 11.67 -4.60
C SER A 19 11.24 12.00 -5.22
N PHE A 20 10.75 13.20 -4.95
CA PHE A 20 10.02 13.98 -5.93
C PHE A 20 11.01 14.40 -7.04
N ALA A 21 11.90 13.51 -7.40
CA ALA A 21 12.70 13.64 -8.59
C ALA A 21 11.84 13.06 -9.71
N ALA A 22 11.41 13.96 -10.61
CA ALA A 22 10.90 13.68 -11.92
C ALA A 22 11.39 12.34 -12.49
N ASN A 23 10.82 11.24 -12.03
CA ASN A 23 10.74 10.08 -12.86
C ASN A 23 9.70 10.46 -13.91
N ALA A 24 10.13 10.74 -15.12
CA ALA A 24 9.30 10.82 -16.29
C ALA A 24 8.75 9.41 -16.59
N GLY A 25 8.11 8.80 -15.58
CA GLY A 25 7.15 7.74 -15.75
C GLY A 25 5.93 8.36 -16.43
N ASN A 26 5.21 7.60 -17.21
CA ASN A 26 3.97 8.03 -17.88
C ASN A 26 2.82 8.34 -16.91
N ASP A 27 3.13 8.86 -15.71
CA ASP A 27 2.15 9.23 -14.68
C ASP A 27 1.42 10.49 -15.11
N LYS A 28 0.17 10.32 -15.46
CA LYS A 28 -0.68 11.41 -15.91
C LYS A 28 -1.68 11.78 -14.80
N PRO A 29 -1.72 13.04 -14.34
CA PRO A 29 -2.76 13.49 -13.42
C PRO A 29 -4.15 13.31 -14.04
N ILE A 30 -5.08 12.82 -13.24
CA ILE A 30 -6.47 12.59 -13.60
C ILE A 30 -7.43 13.17 -12.56
N ASN A 31 -8.69 13.34 -12.95
CA ASN A 31 -9.75 13.69 -12.01
C ASN A 31 -10.15 12.43 -11.19
N VAL A 32 -10.55 12.60 -9.93
CA VAL A 32 -11.06 11.49 -9.07
C VAL A 32 -12.20 10.73 -9.72
N LYS A 33 -13.02 11.39 -10.54
CA LYS A 33 -14.13 10.78 -11.29
C LYS A 33 -13.67 9.84 -12.41
N GLU A 34 -12.41 9.91 -12.82
CA GLU A 34 -11.80 9.03 -13.82
C GLU A 34 -11.20 7.77 -13.22
N LEU A 35 -11.12 7.69 -11.89
CA LEU A 35 -10.75 6.46 -11.19
C LEU A 35 -11.79 5.36 -11.46
N PRO A 36 -11.40 4.08 -11.45
CA PRO A 36 -12.35 2.98 -11.50
C PRO A 36 -13.39 3.06 -10.38
N ALA A 37 -14.64 2.68 -10.65
CA ALA A 37 -15.74 2.79 -9.70
C ALA A 37 -15.48 2.13 -8.34
N LYS A 38 -14.74 1.02 -8.31
CA LYS A 38 -14.33 0.35 -7.06
C LYS A 38 -13.42 1.23 -6.21
N ALA A 39 -12.44 1.92 -6.83
CA ALA A 39 -11.54 2.83 -6.15
C ALA A 39 -12.31 4.03 -5.58
N GLN A 40 -13.22 4.64 -6.38
CA GLN A 40 -14.08 5.72 -5.91
C GLN A 40 -14.95 5.29 -4.71
N THR A 41 -15.54 4.09 -4.77
CA THR A 41 -16.34 3.52 -3.68
C THR A 41 -15.51 3.31 -2.42
N LEU A 42 -14.30 2.77 -2.54
CA LEU A 42 -13.38 2.56 -1.42
C LEU A 42 -13.02 3.90 -0.76
N LEU A 43 -12.67 4.92 -1.55
CA LEU A 43 -12.34 6.26 -1.04
C LEU A 43 -13.53 6.88 -0.29
N SER A 44 -14.73 6.84 -0.88
CA SER A 44 -15.93 7.41 -0.26
C SER A 44 -16.36 6.68 1.02
N LYS A 45 -16.12 5.38 1.11
CA LYS A 45 -16.50 4.55 2.26
C LYS A 45 -15.52 4.66 3.42
N HIS A 46 -14.21 4.58 3.16
CA HIS A 46 -13.17 4.44 4.18
C HIS A 46 -12.40 5.72 4.46
N PHE A 47 -12.46 6.71 3.56
CA PHE A 47 -11.77 7.99 3.67
C PHE A 47 -12.71 9.19 3.56
N LYS A 48 -13.94 9.01 4.05
CA LYS A 48 -14.96 10.08 4.07
C LYS A 48 -14.42 11.32 4.79
N GLY A 49 -14.49 12.47 4.12
CA GLY A 49 -13.98 13.74 4.66
C GLY A 49 -12.49 14.00 4.40
N GLN A 50 -11.74 13.02 3.87
CA GLN A 50 -10.38 13.25 3.40
C GLN A 50 -10.40 13.80 1.98
N LYS A 51 -9.63 14.89 1.77
CA LYS A 51 -9.49 15.50 0.44
C LYS A 51 -8.43 14.74 -0.36
N VAL A 52 -8.77 14.34 -1.58
CA VAL A 52 -7.78 13.86 -2.56
C VAL A 52 -6.97 15.07 -3.04
N MET A 53 -5.66 15.00 -2.87
CA MET A 53 -4.72 16.03 -3.30
C MET A 53 -4.21 15.76 -4.71
N LEU A 54 -4.01 14.49 -5.04
CA LEU A 54 -3.53 14.06 -6.34
C LEU A 54 -4.14 12.69 -6.67
N ALA A 55 -4.55 12.51 -7.90
CA ALA A 55 -4.83 11.21 -8.49
C ALA A 55 -4.07 11.13 -9.81
N THR A 56 -3.37 10.03 -10.04
CA THR A 56 -2.63 9.78 -11.27
C THR A 56 -2.98 8.42 -11.86
N ILE A 57 -2.80 8.31 -13.16
CA ILE A 57 -2.82 7.05 -13.89
C ILE A 57 -1.43 6.78 -14.42
N GLU A 58 -0.87 5.64 -14.09
CA GLU A 58 0.31 5.09 -14.70
C GLU A 58 -0.10 4.12 -15.81
N SER A 59 0.37 4.34 -17.02
CA SER A 59 0.10 3.50 -18.18
C SER A 59 1.40 2.90 -18.68
N GLY A 60 1.69 1.68 -18.28
CA GLY A 60 2.75 0.85 -18.83
C GLY A 60 2.30 0.09 -20.08
N VAL A 61 3.25 -0.57 -20.75
CA VAL A 61 2.99 -1.36 -21.98
C VAL A 61 1.99 -2.52 -21.71
N LEU A 62 2.03 -3.10 -20.53
CA LEU A 62 1.21 -4.28 -20.16
C LEU A 62 0.32 -4.07 -18.92
N SER A 63 0.47 -2.95 -18.21
CA SER A 63 -0.24 -2.70 -16.97
C SER A 63 -0.74 -1.26 -16.90
N ARG A 64 -1.83 -1.08 -16.21
CA ARG A 64 -2.37 0.21 -15.82
C ARG A 64 -2.64 0.19 -14.33
N SER A 65 -2.15 1.20 -13.61
CA SER A 65 -2.43 1.41 -12.19
C SER A 65 -2.88 2.84 -11.94
N TYR A 66 -3.42 3.06 -10.77
CA TYR A 66 -3.89 4.36 -10.33
C TYR A 66 -3.35 4.65 -8.95
N ASP A 67 -2.80 5.84 -8.75
CA ASP A 67 -2.31 6.32 -7.47
C ASP A 67 -3.18 7.46 -6.96
N VAL A 68 -3.42 7.44 -5.66
CA VAL A 68 -4.18 8.49 -4.99
C VAL A 68 -3.42 8.94 -3.75
N VAL A 69 -3.24 10.24 -3.61
CA VAL A 69 -2.63 10.87 -2.43
C VAL A 69 -3.70 11.70 -1.73
N LEU A 70 -3.93 11.42 -0.47
CA LEU A 70 -4.86 12.16 0.39
C LEU A 70 -4.14 13.30 1.12
N ARG A 71 -4.90 14.27 1.61
CA ARG A 71 -4.37 15.44 2.33
C ARG A 71 -3.55 15.10 3.57
N ASN A 72 -3.86 14.01 4.24
CA ASN A 72 -3.12 13.52 5.41
C ASN A 72 -1.84 12.76 5.06
N GLY A 73 -1.45 12.72 3.78
CA GLY A 73 -0.27 12.01 3.29
C GLY A 73 -0.49 10.52 3.00
N THR A 74 -1.69 9.99 3.25
CA THR A 74 -2.01 8.60 2.89
C THR A 74 -1.92 8.41 1.39
N LYS A 75 -1.18 7.41 0.96
CA LYS A 75 -1.10 6.93 -0.42
C LYS A 75 -1.92 5.67 -0.59
N LEU A 76 -2.64 5.57 -1.69
CA LEU A 76 -3.35 4.37 -2.11
C LEU A 76 -2.99 4.05 -3.55
N GLU A 77 -2.73 2.77 -3.81
CA GLU A 77 -2.55 2.27 -5.18
C GLU A 77 -3.65 1.29 -5.53
N PHE A 78 -4.07 1.35 -6.79
CA PHE A 78 -5.14 0.50 -7.33
C PHE A 78 -4.71 -0.12 -8.65
N ASP A 79 -5.11 -1.34 -8.87
CA ASP A 79 -4.97 -1.99 -10.18
C ASP A 79 -5.91 -1.39 -11.24
N LYS A 80 -5.80 -1.84 -12.47
CA LYS A 80 -6.64 -1.40 -13.60
C LYS A 80 -8.15 -1.59 -13.39
N LYS A 81 -8.54 -2.46 -12.45
CA LYS A 81 -9.94 -2.73 -12.10
C LYS A 81 -10.41 -1.92 -10.89
N GLY A 82 -9.51 -1.16 -10.27
CA GLY A 82 -9.77 -0.40 -9.05
C GLY A 82 -9.73 -1.23 -7.78
N ASN A 83 -9.11 -2.41 -7.79
CA ASN A 83 -8.83 -3.14 -6.56
C ASN A 83 -7.64 -2.50 -5.87
N LEU A 84 -7.71 -2.34 -4.55
CA LEU A 84 -6.60 -1.83 -3.75
C LEU A 84 -5.42 -2.80 -3.81
N THR A 85 -4.23 -2.30 -4.14
CA THR A 85 -2.97 -3.05 -4.16
C THR A 85 -2.01 -2.59 -3.08
N GLU A 86 -2.05 -1.32 -2.70
CA GLU A 86 -1.24 -0.78 -1.61
C GLU A 86 -2.01 0.32 -0.87
N ILE A 87 -1.80 0.41 0.43
CA ILE A 87 -2.14 1.58 1.24
C ILE A 87 -1.02 1.87 2.23
N ASP A 88 -0.51 3.08 2.21
CA ASP A 88 0.53 3.59 3.10
C ASP A 88 0.01 4.83 3.85
N CYS A 89 -0.25 4.67 5.13
CA CYS A 89 -0.69 5.72 6.03
C CYS A 89 0.51 6.32 6.76
N LYS A 90 1.26 7.20 6.13
CA LYS A 90 2.54 7.77 6.61
C LYS A 90 2.54 8.16 8.11
N GLN A 91 1.47 8.78 8.59
CA GLN A 91 1.33 9.26 9.97
C GLN A 91 0.07 8.70 10.67
N GLY A 92 -0.55 7.70 10.09
CA GLY A 92 -1.79 7.10 10.58
C GLY A 92 -1.73 5.58 10.60
N ILE A 93 -2.90 5.00 10.66
CA ILE A 93 -3.08 3.54 10.61
C ILE A 93 -4.05 3.18 9.49
N VAL A 94 -3.83 2.02 8.91
CA VAL A 94 -4.70 1.45 7.88
C VAL A 94 -6.08 1.15 8.50
N PRO A 95 -7.19 1.60 7.88
CA PRO A 95 -8.52 1.22 8.34
C PRO A 95 -8.67 -0.30 8.44
N SER A 96 -9.10 -0.77 9.59
CA SER A 96 -9.12 -2.22 9.89
C SER A 96 -9.97 -3.03 8.90
N GLN A 97 -10.95 -2.40 8.27
CA GLN A 97 -11.81 -3.01 7.25
C GLN A 97 -11.05 -3.34 5.94
N LEU A 98 -9.91 -2.69 5.71
CA LEU A 98 -9.07 -2.92 4.53
C LEU A 98 -8.00 -4.00 4.77
N ILE A 99 -7.84 -4.47 6.00
CA ILE A 99 -6.88 -5.51 6.37
C ILE A 99 -7.60 -6.87 6.32
N PRO A 100 -7.04 -7.88 5.62
CA PRO A 100 -7.61 -9.23 5.61
C PRO A 100 -7.80 -9.80 7.02
N GLN A 101 -8.92 -10.45 7.26
CA GLN A 101 -9.27 -10.96 8.60
C GLN A 101 -8.22 -11.92 9.20
N PRO A 102 -7.61 -12.86 8.44
CA PRO A 102 -6.58 -13.72 8.98
C PRO A 102 -5.36 -12.95 9.48
N ILE A 103 -4.94 -11.89 8.77
CA ILE A 103 -3.85 -11.02 9.20
C ILE A 103 -4.21 -10.30 10.51
N LYS A 104 -5.43 -9.75 10.61
CA LYS A 104 -5.91 -9.11 11.85
C LYS A 104 -5.88 -10.07 13.04
N ASN A 105 -6.31 -11.31 12.85
CA ASN A 105 -6.29 -12.32 13.89
C ASN A 105 -4.86 -12.61 14.36
N TYR A 106 -3.94 -12.81 13.40
CA TYR A 106 -2.53 -13.03 13.70
C TYR A 106 -1.91 -11.86 14.49
N LEU A 107 -2.17 -10.61 14.08
CA LEU A 107 -1.67 -9.42 14.77
C LEU A 107 -2.23 -9.30 16.18
N LYS A 108 -3.51 -9.59 16.37
CA LYS A 108 -4.15 -9.55 17.70
C LYS A 108 -3.52 -10.53 18.70
N GLU A 109 -3.06 -11.69 18.22
CA GLU A 109 -2.44 -12.72 19.05
C GLU A 109 -0.96 -12.43 19.32
N ASN A 110 -0.21 -11.98 18.32
CA ASN A 110 1.24 -11.92 18.35
C ASN A 110 1.82 -10.50 18.52
N TYR A 111 1.07 -9.46 18.16
CA TYR A 111 1.54 -8.07 18.15
C TYR A 111 0.54 -7.13 18.83
N LYS A 112 0.22 -7.43 20.10
CA LYS A 112 -0.72 -6.63 20.89
C LYS A 112 -0.24 -5.17 21.01
N GLY A 113 -1.09 -4.23 20.64
CA GLY A 113 -0.79 -2.80 20.71
C GLY A 113 -0.10 -2.22 19.48
N ALA A 114 0.34 -3.04 18.52
CA ALA A 114 0.79 -2.57 17.22
C ALA A 114 -0.37 -2.48 16.24
N ALA A 115 -0.36 -1.45 15.40
CA ALA A 115 -1.33 -1.26 14.33
C ALA A 115 -0.62 -1.34 12.97
N VAL A 116 -1.37 -1.55 11.91
CA VAL A 116 -0.84 -1.58 10.54
C VAL A 116 -0.70 -0.14 10.04
N ARG A 117 0.50 0.23 9.62
CA ARG A 117 0.80 1.51 8.98
C ARG A 117 0.73 1.42 7.46
N LYS A 118 1.24 0.34 6.91
CA LYS A 118 1.24 0.05 5.47
C LYS A 118 0.81 -1.39 5.23
N ILE A 119 0.09 -1.63 4.17
CA ILE A 119 -0.16 -2.98 3.65
C ILE A 119 -0.08 -2.97 2.13
N GLU A 120 0.64 -3.94 1.59
CA GLU A 120 0.72 -4.23 0.18
C GLU A 120 0.04 -5.57 -0.10
N LEU A 121 -0.86 -5.57 -1.08
CA LEU A 121 -1.73 -6.69 -1.43
C LEU A 121 -1.36 -7.18 -2.84
N ASN A 122 -0.15 -7.70 -2.98
CA ASN A 122 0.31 -8.15 -4.29
C ASN A 122 -0.21 -9.56 -4.66
N THR A 123 0.10 -10.02 -5.86
CA THR A 123 -0.40 -11.31 -6.37
C THR A 123 0.28 -12.54 -5.74
N LYS A 124 1.43 -12.38 -5.10
CA LYS A 124 2.22 -13.46 -4.52
C LYS A 124 2.09 -13.52 -3.01
N GLU A 125 2.04 -12.37 -2.35
CA GLU A 125 2.15 -12.23 -0.91
C GLU A 125 1.44 -10.97 -0.41
N TYR A 126 1.35 -10.84 0.89
CA TYR A 126 0.91 -9.64 1.59
C TYR A 126 2.08 -9.14 2.45
N GLU A 127 2.46 -7.89 2.25
CA GLU A 127 3.48 -7.24 3.06
C GLU A 127 2.79 -6.24 4.00
N VAL A 128 3.11 -6.31 5.29
CA VAL A 128 2.45 -5.53 6.35
C VAL A 128 3.51 -4.86 7.19
N GLU A 129 3.54 -3.53 7.17
CA GLU A 129 4.38 -2.74 8.05
C GLU A 129 3.59 -2.30 9.28
N LEU A 130 4.11 -2.56 10.46
CA LEU A 130 3.50 -2.19 11.73
C LEU A 130 4.00 -0.83 12.24
N THR A 131 3.23 -0.20 13.10
CA THR A 131 3.58 1.10 13.72
C THR A 131 4.82 1.05 14.63
N ASN A 132 5.23 -0.15 15.05
CA ASN A 132 6.46 -0.37 15.83
C ASN A 132 7.69 -0.65 14.95
N GLY A 133 7.56 -0.57 13.61
CA GLY A 133 8.66 -0.75 12.65
C GLY A 133 8.96 -2.20 12.29
N ILE A 134 8.11 -3.14 12.65
CA ILE A 134 8.23 -4.55 12.24
C ILE A 134 7.53 -4.73 10.91
N ASP A 135 8.19 -5.39 9.98
CA ASP A 135 7.64 -5.80 8.69
C ASP A 135 7.32 -7.30 8.70
N LEU A 136 6.12 -7.63 8.26
CA LEU A 136 5.61 -9.01 8.21
C LEU A 136 5.22 -9.36 6.79
N THR A 137 5.71 -10.47 6.29
CA THR A 137 5.31 -11.01 4.99
C THR A 137 4.50 -12.28 5.16
N PHE A 138 3.32 -12.32 4.55
CA PHE A 138 2.42 -13.47 4.53
C PHE A 138 2.28 -13.98 3.09
N ASN A 139 2.26 -15.29 2.92
CA ASN A 139 1.90 -15.86 1.63
C ASN A 139 0.39 -15.70 1.34
N ARG A 140 -0.07 -16.12 0.14
CA ARG A 140 -1.50 -16.03 -0.26
C ARG A 140 -2.46 -16.89 0.57
N ARG A 141 -1.93 -17.78 1.41
CA ARG A 141 -2.72 -18.57 2.39
C ARG A 141 -2.70 -17.93 3.78
N PHE A 142 -2.22 -16.69 3.89
CA PHE A 142 -2.08 -15.94 5.14
C PHE A 142 -1.16 -16.61 6.18
N GLN A 143 -0.20 -17.42 5.72
CA GLN A 143 0.84 -17.97 6.58
C GLN A 143 2.02 -17.01 6.59
N LEU A 144 2.53 -16.69 7.77
CA LEU A 144 3.72 -15.85 7.90
C LEU A 144 4.93 -16.59 7.30
N ILE A 145 5.68 -15.87 6.45
CA ILE A 145 6.86 -16.42 5.77
C ILE A 145 8.13 -15.61 6.02
N ASP A 146 8.02 -14.35 6.48
CA ASP A 146 9.17 -13.53 6.85
C ASP A 146 8.82 -12.47 7.89
N ILE A 147 9.81 -12.07 8.69
CA ILE A 147 9.75 -10.99 9.70
C ILE A 147 11.06 -10.19 9.61
N ASP A 148 10.97 -8.87 9.45
CA ASP A 148 12.10 -7.93 9.46
C ASP A 148 11.92 -6.79 10.47
#